data_e0d63912202ac2af3453254610b46f0f
#
_entry.id   e0d63912202ac2af3453254610b46f0f
#
_cell.length_a   1.000
_cell.length_b   1.000
_cell.length_c   1.000
_cell.angle_alpha   90.00
_cell.angle_beta   90.00
_cell.angle_gamma   90.00
#
_symmetry.space_group_name_H-M   'P 1'
#
loop_
_entity.id
_entity.type
_entity.pdbx_description
1 polymer ?
#
loop_
_entity_poly.entity_id
_entity_poly.type
_entity_poly.pdbx_seq_one_letter_code
_entity_poly.pdbx_strand_id
1 'polypeptide(L)'
;VKDSTKELTEHGDTNSYTKVLDKVSSSLLTDVQNAYDAINKTSSVSYSDPADKDASDSTKWLFDADRKAGDKTVISNEAEKKSTYTAYFMESTAHRDETITKNVGHILFKTTTYKTAAKAKEKAEEILSKYKEGEQTKDAFEALANEYTEDSSVFYENVTKDYMVKEFDAWTFDSSRKAGDVDIVETTYGAHVMYFVGDGEIAWKVTAKNGVFGEKYEAWYETEKNSVGVTFSDSTMKTLG
;
A
#
# COMPACT_ATOMS: atom_id res chain seq x y z
N VAL A 1 30.21 15.66 9.89
CA VAL A 1 29.13 15.13 9.04
C VAL A 1 29.44 15.35 7.54
N LYS A 2 29.95 16.54 7.13
CA LYS A 2 30.31 16.80 5.71
C LYS A 2 31.49 15.94 5.21
N ASP A 3 32.45 15.63 6.07
CA ASP A 3 33.63 14.84 5.67
C ASP A 3 33.35 13.34 5.60
N SER A 4 32.46 12.82 6.45
CA SER A 4 32.11 11.40 6.45
C SER A 4 31.26 10.99 5.23
N THR A 5 30.39 11.87 4.72
CA THR A 5 29.63 11.62 3.50
C THR A 5 30.51 11.62 2.24
N LYS A 6 31.60 12.38 2.24
CA LYS A 6 32.53 12.42 1.10
C LYS A 6 33.38 11.13 1.01
N GLU A 7 33.83 10.59 2.15
CA GLU A 7 34.54 9.30 2.18
C GLU A 7 33.64 8.13 1.78
N LEU A 8 32.34 8.14 2.11
CA LEU A 8 31.39 7.08 1.71
C LEU A 8 31.11 7.06 0.20
N THR A 9 31.20 8.19 -0.49
CA THR A 9 31.01 8.28 -1.94
C THR A 9 32.25 7.91 -2.75
N GLU A 10 33.45 7.99 -2.18
CA GLU A 10 34.69 7.74 -2.90
C GLU A 10 35.16 6.28 -2.88
N HIS A 11 34.68 5.45 -1.95
CA HIS A 11 35.26 4.12 -1.73
C HIS A 11 34.40 2.90 -2.04
N GLY A 12 33.13 3.01 -2.33
CA GLY A 12 32.27 1.92 -2.85
C GLY A 12 32.40 0.49 -2.23
N ASP A 13 33.10 0.36 -1.11
CA ASP A 13 33.50 -0.89 -0.48
C ASP A 13 32.92 -0.96 0.96
N THR A 14 32.27 -2.07 1.28
CA THR A 14 31.69 -2.36 2.59
C THR A 14 32.69 -2.26 3.75
N ASN A 15 33.97 -2.49 3.53
CA ASN A 15 35.01 -2.35 4.54
C ASN A 15 35.32 -0.91 4.94
N SER A 16 35.10 0.03 4.04
CA SER A 16 35.24 1.47 4.33
C SER A 16 34.11 1.97 5.19
N TYR A 17 32.90 1.43 5.01
CA TYR A 17 31.72 1.74 5.80
C TYR A 17 31.91 1.37 7.28
N THR A 18 32.41 0.17 7.56
CA THR A 18 32.70 -0.28 8.95
C THR A 18 33.71 0.62 9.65
N LYS A 19 34.77 1.04 8.94
CA LYS A 19 35.80 1.95 9.52
C LYS A 19 35.28 3.35 9.81
N VAL A 20 34.28 3.86 9.06
CA VAL A 20 33.64 5.13 9.34
C VAL A 20 32.72 5.01 10.55
N LEU A 21 31.99 3.91 10.67
CA LEU A 21 31.10 3.62 11.82
C LEU A 21 31.87 3.60 13.15
N ASP A 22 33.07 3.03 13.18
CA ASP A 22 33.90 2.95 14.39
C ASP A 22 34.35 4.34 14.94
N LYS A 23 34.26 5.39 14.12
CA LYS A 23 34.63 6.76 14.49
C LYS A 23 33.46 7.62 14.95
N VAL A 24 32.25 7.11 14.92
CA VAL A 24 31.01 7.88 15.15
C VAL A 24 30.44 7.55 16.53
N SER A 25 29.89 8.56 17.23
CA SER A 25 29.27 8.34 18.54
C SER A 25 28.05 7.40 18.43
N SER A 26 27.72 6.67 19.51
CA SER A 26 26.65 5.68 19.52
C SER A 26 25.27 6.21 19.11
N SER A 27 24.98 7.50 19.35
CA SER A 27 23.75 8.16 18.89
C SER A 27 23.71 8.33 17.37
N LEU A 28 24.84 8.73 16.79
CA LEU A 28 24.97 8.89 15.33
C LEU A 28 24.97 7.51 14.61
N LEU A 29 25.49 6.47 15.25
CA LEU A 29 25.45 5.09 14.76
C LEU A 29 24.02 4.61 14.54
N THR A 30 23.10 4.93 15.46
CA THR A 30 21.68 4.58 15.32
C THR A 30 21.05 5.29 14.13
N ASP A 31 21.35 6.58 13.94
CA ASP A 31 20.82 7.35 12.81
C ASP A 31 21.39 6.87 11.47
N VAL A 32 22.67 6.52 11.43
CA VAL A 32 23.30 5.95 10.23
C VAL A 32 22.77 4.55 9.93
N GLN A 33 22.54 3.71 10.95
CA GLN A 33 21.93 2.40 10.77
C GLN A 33 20.49 2.52 10.26
N ASN A 34 19.69 3.40 10.82
CA ASN A 34 18.34 3.65 10.36
C ASN A 34 18.32 4.17 8.91
N ALA A 35 19.26 5.02 8.54
CA ALA A 35 19.41 5.51 7.17
C ALA A 35 19.83 4.38 6.22
N TYR A 36 20.75 3.51 6.64
CA TYR A 36 21.18 2.33 5.86
C TYR A 36 20.02 1.33 5.68
N ASP A 37 19.30 1.02 6.75
CA ASP A 37 18.13 0.14 6.69
C ASP A 37 17.01 0.71 5.82
N ALA A 38 16.87 2.05 5.80
CA ALA A 38 15.95 2.73 4.90
C ALA A 38 16.38 2.66 3.43
N ILE A 39 17.70 2.74 3.15
CA ILE A 39 18.27 2.61 1.79
C ILE A 39 18.12 1.18 1.26
N ASN A 40 18.24 0.18 2.14
CA ASN A 40 18.09 -1.23 1.78
C ASN A 40 16.63 -1.69 1.67
N LYS A 41 15.66 -0.80 1.90
CA LYS A 41 14.26 -1.13 1.66
C LYS A 41 13.96 -1.04 0.17
N THR A 42 13.69 -2.17 -0.43
CA THR A 42 13.06 -2.23 -1.75
C THR A 42 11.69 -1.59 -1.68
N SER A 43 11.44 -0.61 -2.50
CA SER A 43 10.13 -0.05 -2.70
C SER A 43 9.71 -0.18 -4.16
N SER A 44 8.53 -0.73 -4.39
CA SER A 44 7.92 -0.73 -5.70
C SER A 44 7.33 0.65 -6.00
N VAL A 45 7.64 1.18 -7.18
CA VAL A 45 7.10 2.44 -7.67
C VAL A 45 6.16 2.14 -8.83
N SER A 46 4.92 2.63 -8.73
CA SER A 46 3.95 2.50 -9.82
C SER A 46 4.42 3.25 -11.06
N TYR A 47 4.17 2.66 -12.23
CA TYR A 47 4.49 3.30 -13.50
C TYR A 47 3.80 4.66 -13.63
N SER A 48 4.58 5.64 -14.09
CA SER A 48 4.07 6.93 -14.58
C SER A 48 4.76 7.21 -15.89
N ASP A 49 4.05 7.85 -16.84
CA ASP A 49 4.59 8.13 -18.16
C ASP A 49 5.73 9.15 -18.05
N PRO A 50 6.97 8.80 -18.40
CA PRO A 50 8.11 9.72 -18.40
C PRO A 50 8.01 10.80 -19.46
N ALA A 51 7.18 10.62 -20.49
CA ALA A 51 6.93 11.59 -21.57
C ALA A 51 5.87 12.63 -21.19
N ASP A 52 5.16 12.47 -20.07
CA ASP A 52 4.24 13.49 -19.57
C ASP A 52 5.01 14.80 -19.34
N LYS A 53 4.44 15.91 -19.81
CA LYS A 53 5.04 17.26 -19.67
C LYS A 53 5.30 17.66 -18.22
N ASP A 54 4.49 17.16 -17.28
CA ASP A 54 4.57 17.44 -15.86
C ASP A 54 5.30 16.31 -15.08
N ALA A 55 5.87 15.32 -15.79
CA ALA A 55 6.62 14.24 -15.17
C ALA A 55 7.82 14.77 -14.39
N SER A 56 7.96 14.30 -13.13
CA SER A 56 9.10 14.64 -12.28
C SER A 56 10.42 14.08 -12.85
N ASP A 57 11.54 14.65 -12.44
CA ASP A 57 12.87 14.15 -12.84
C ASP A 57 13.08 12.70 -12.35
N SER A 58 12.52 12.33 -11.21
CA SER A 58 12.53 10.95 -10.73
C SER A 58 11.71 10.02 -11.63
N THR A 59 10.52 10.44 -12.07
CA THR A 59 9.71 9.69 -13.03
C THR A 59 10.45 9.49 -14.35
N LYS A 60 11.01 10.55 -14.90
CA LYS A 60 11.79 10.50 -16.14
C LYS A 60 12.98 9.55 -16.03
N TRP A 61 13.68 9.57 -14.89
CA TRP A 61 14.82 8.70 -14.69
C TRP A 61 14.40 7.23 -14.47
N LEU A 62 13.39 6.99 -13.61
CA LEU A 62 12.96 5.63 -13.25
C LEU A 62 12.39 4.85 -14.43
N PHE A 63 11.67 5.53 -15.33
CA PHE A 63 10.94 4.90 -16.44
C PHE A 63 11.54 5.16 -17.80
N ASP A 64 12.76 5.68 -17.85
CA ASP A 64 13.53 5.77 -19.09
C ASP A 64 13.75 4.39 -19.70
N ALA A 65 13.55 4.25 -21.01
CA ALA A 65 13.60 2.97 -21.72
C ALA A 65 14.98 2.30 -21.68
N ASP A 66 16.05 3.07 -21.44
CA ASP A 66 17.41 2.56 -21.40
C ASP A 66 17.84 2.11 -19.99
N ARG A 67 16.99 2.25 -18.96
CA ARG A 67 17.30 1.85 -17.58
C ARG A 67 17.56 0.35 -17.47
N LYS A 68 18.54 0.02 -16.61
CA LYS A 68 18.93 -1.36 -16.31
C LYS A 68 19.02 -1.57 -14.81
N ALA A 69 18.85 -2.82 -14.37
CA ALA A 69 19.15 -3.20 -13.00
C ALA A 69 20.60 -2.84 -12.66
N GLY A 70 20.82 -2.24 -11.51
CA GLY A 70 22.11 -1.71 -11.06
C GLY A 70 22.35 -0.25 -11.38
N ASP A 71 21.53 0.39 -12.22
CA ASP A 71 21.61 1.84 -12.45
C ASP A 71 21.32 2.63 -11.18
N LYS A 72 22.03 3.73 -11.01
CA LYS A 72 21.89 4.59 -9.83
C LYS A 72 22.08 6.06 -10.19
N THR A 73 21.38 6.91 -9.45
CA THR A 73 21.47 8.36 -9.58
C THR A 73 21.14 9.04 -8.26
N VAL A 74 21.45 10.34 -8.19
CA VAL A 74 20.97 11.22 -7.14
C VAL A 74 20.20 12.35 -7.81
N ILE A 75 18.95 12.53 -7.42
CA ILE A 75 18.09 13.60 -7.91
C ILE A 75 17.89 14.62 -6.79
N SER A 76 18.17 15.88 -7.11
CA SER A 76 17.91 17.01 -6.20
C SER A 76 16.55 17.62 -6.52
N ASN A 77 15.81 17.94 -5.48
CA ASN A 77 14.64 18.80 -5.57
C ASN A 77 14.96 20.09 -4.80
N GLU A 78 15.23 21.16 -5.55
CA GLU A 78 15.60 22.46 -4.99
C GLU A 78 14.35 23.30 -4.78
N ALA A 79 14.04 23.60 -3.51
CA ALA A 79 13.01 24.56 -3.12
C ALA A 79 13.64 25.72 -2.34
N GLU A 80 13.04 26.89 -2.43
CA GLU A 80 13.58 28.14 -1.83
C GLU A 80 14.02 28.03 -0.36
N LYS A 81 13.47 27.09 0.41
CA LYS A 81 13.74 26.93 1.84
C LYS A 81 14.31 25.57 2.24
N LYS A 82 14.30 24.58 1.37
CA LYS A 82 14.77 23.22 1.67
C LYS A 82 15.07 22.45 0.42
N SER A 83 16.34 22.12 0.18
CA SER A 83 16.73 21.20 -0.87
C SER A 83 16.73 19.76 -0.33
N THR A 84 16.17 18.84 -1.09
CA THR A 84 16.22 17.41 -0.81
C THR A 84 17.01 16.70 -1.88
N TYR A 85 17.78 15.69 -1.48
CA TYR A 85 18.54 14.84 -2.38
C TYR A 85 18.08 13.40 -2.15
N THR A 86 17.64 12.75 -3.22
CA THR A 86 17.20 11.35 -3.16
C THR A 86 18.10 10.52 -4.03
N ALA A 87 18.74 9.51 -3.42
CA ALA A 87 19.51 8.51 -4.14
C ALA A 87 18.56 7.40 -4.61
N TYR A 88 18.64 7.06 -5.89
CA TYR A 88 17.92 5.97 -6.50
C TYR A 88 18.89 4.87 -6.93
N PHE A 89 18.51 3.64 -6.65
CA PHE A 89 19.16 2.44 -7.16
C PHE A 89 18.10 1.58 -7.83
N MET A 90 18.32 1.25 -9.11
CA MET A 90 17.42 0.42 -9.88
C MET A 90 17.67 -1.06 -9.56
N GLU A 91 16.80 -1.66 -8.80
CA GLU A 91 16.89 -3.09 -8.46
C GLU A 91 16.39 -3.97 -9.61
N SER A 92 15.27 -3.56 -10.22
CA SER A 92 14.72 -4.16 -11.44
C SER A 92 14.12 -3.07 -12.34
N THR A 93 14.09 -3.31 -13.63
CA THR A 93 13.43 -2.42 -14.59
C THR A 93 11.91 -2.50 -14.45
N ALA A 94 11.19 -1.53 -15.02
CA ALA A 94 9.73 -1.54 -15.05
C ALA A 94 9.22 -2.85 -15.66
N HIS A 95 8.32 -3.52 -14.96
CA HIS A 95 7.69 -4.76 -15.37
C HIS A 95 6.25 -4.81 -14.87
N ARG A 96 5.45 -5.70 -15.45
CA ARG A 96 4.10 -5.94 -14.97
C ARG A 96 4.13 -6.71 -13.66
N ASP A 97 3.28 -6.32 -12.72
CA ASP A 97 3.08 -7.08 -11.50
C ASP A 97 2.21 -8.32 -11.82
N GLU A 98 2.86 -9.47 -11.96
CA GLU A 98 2.20 -10.76 -12.24
C GLU A 98 1.68 -11.44 -10.95
N THR A 99 1.71 -10.76 -9.81
CA THR A 99 1.18 -11.29 -8.54
C THR A 99 -0.31 -11.57 -8.69
N ILE A 100 -0.74 -12.74 -8.23
CA ILE A 100 -2.17 -13.07 -8.14
C ILE A 100 -2.75 -12.35 -6.93
N THR A 101 -3.73 -11.49 -7.17
CA THR A 101 -4.49 -10.84 -6.10
C THR A 101 -5.32 -11.85 -5.33
N LYS A 102 -5.83 -11.46 -4.18
CA LYS A 102 -6.64 -12.34 -3.32
C LYS A 102 -8.01 -11.72 -3.06
N ASN A 103 -9.01 -12.58 -2.91
CA ASN A 103 -10.34 -12.21 -2.49
C ASN A 103 -10.54 -12.70 -1.06
N VAL A 104 -10.90 -11.80 -0.15
CA VAL A 104 -11.03 -12.09 1.28
C VAL A 104 -12.26 -11.41 1.87
N GLY A 105 -12.81 -12.01 2.90
CA GLY A 105 -13.79 -11.39 3.78
C GLY A 105 -13.20 -11.18 5.17
N HIS A 106 -13.75 -10.23 5.92
CA HIS A 106 -13.41 -10.11 7.33
C HIS A 106 -14.55 -9.53 8.18
N ILE A 107 -14.47 -9.82 9.47
CA ILE A 107 -15.30 -9.22 10.51
C ILE A 107 -14.37 -8.52 11.48
N LEU A 108 -14.45 -7.21 11.59
CA LEU A 108 -13.57 -6.41 12.45
C LEU A 108 -14.25 -6.12 13.80
N PHE A 109 -13.51 -6.37 14.88
CA PHE A 109 -13.82 -5.95 16.25
C PHE A 109 -12.78 -4.94 16.71
N LYS A 110 -13.15 -3.65 16.75
CA LYS A 110 -12.20 -2.55 17.01
C LYS A 110 -11.78 -2.51 18.47
N THR A 111 -10.48 -2.39 18.70
CA THR A 111 -9.94 -2.18 20.08
C THR A 111 -10.55 -0.94 20.74
N THR A 112 -10.90 0.09 19.99
CA THR A 112 -11.55 1.30 20.49
C THR A 112 -12.93 1.04 21.07
N THR A 113 -13.73 0.13 20.50
CA THR A 113 -15.04 -0.29 20.98
C THR A 113 -14.91 -1.21 22.19
N TYR A 114 -14.06 -2.22 22.10
CA TYR A 114 -13.88 -3.24 23.13
C TYR A 114 -12.92 -2.83 24.26
N LYS A 115 -12.28 -1.64 24.15
CA LYS A 115 -11.37 -1.02 25.14
C LYS A 115 -10.00 -1.72 25.26
N THR A 116 -9.88 -3.00 24.92
CA THR A 116 -8.61 -3.74 24.91
C THR A 116 -8.55 -4.71 23.74
N ALA A 117 -7.35 -5.00 23.26
CA ALA A 117 -7.13 -6.00 22.21
C ALA A 117 -7.63 -7.39 22.66
N ALA A 118 -7.43 -7.75 23.95
CA ALA A 118 -7.90 -9.03 24.48
C ALA A 118 -9.43 -9.19 24.40
N LYS A 119 -10.20 -8.15 24.69
CA LYS A 119 -11.67 -8.19 24.58
C LYS A 119 -12.15 -8.19 23.12
N ALA A 120 -11.46 -7.48 22.24
CA ALA A 120 -11.75 -7.55 20.81
C ALA A 120 -11.50 -8.97 20.27
N LYS A 121 -10.40 -9.59 20.71
CA LYS A 121 -10.07 -10.97 20.35
C LYS A 121 -11.09 -11.98 20.92
N GLU A 122 -11.48 -11.86 22.19
CA GLU A 122 -12.51 -12.70 22.80
C GLU A 122 -13.81 -12.66 21.99
N LYS A 123 -14.21 -11.47 21.53
CA LYS A 123 -15.39 -11.34 20.66
C LYS A 123 -15.19 -11.98 19.29
N ALA A 124 -14.02 -11.85 18.71
CA ALA A 124 -13.68 -12.51 17.45
C ALA A 124 -13.71 -14.04 17.59
N GLU A 125 -13.21 -14.59 18.71
CA GLU A 125 -13.25 -16.03 19.02
C GLU A 125 -14.68 -16.54 19.19
N GLU A 126 -15.57 -15.77 19.86
CA GLU A 126 -16.99 -16.08 19.95
C GLU A 126 -17.63 -16.20 18.58
N ILE A 127 -17.39 -15.23 17.69
CA ILE A 127 -18.01 -15.21 16.36
C ILE A 127 -17.41 -16.29 15.45
N LEU A 128 -16.10 -16.55 15.55
CA LEU A 128 -15.47 -17.66 14.85
C LEU A 128 -16.06 -19.01 15.28
N SER A 129 -16.33 -19.20 16.59
CA SER A 129 -16.98 -20.41 17.09
C SER A 129 -18.38 -20.56 16.53
N LYS A 130 -19.16 -19.47 16.53
CA LYS A 130 -20.49 -19.43 15.91
C LYS A 130 -20.48 -19.84 14.43
N TYR A 131 -19.50 -19.33 13.68
CA TYR A 131 -19.31 -19.73 12.27
C TYR A 131 -18.99 -21.23 12.13
N LYS A 132 -18.06 -21.74 12.95
CA LYS A 132 -17.65 -23.16 12.92
C LYS A 132 -18.75 -24.14 13.35
N GLU A 133 -19.68 -23.71 14.16
CA GLU A 133 -20.86 -24.49 14.58
C GLU A 133 -21.97 -24.47 13.52
N GLY A 134 -21.93 -23.53 12.58
CA GLY A 134 -22.90 -23.36 11.50
C GLY A 134 -22.52 -24.07 10.21
N GLU A 135 -23.07 -23.58 9.08
CA GLU A 135 -22.90 -24.19 7.76
C GLU A 135 -21.49 -24.00 7.16
N GLN A 136 -20.67 -23.12 7.68
CA GLN A 136 -19.30 -22.82 7.23
C GLN A 136 -19.20 -22.47 5.74
N THR A 137 -20.22 -21.79 5.20
CA THR A 137 -20.26 -21.28 3.84
C THR A 137 -19.89 -19.81 3.78
N LYS A 138 -19.61 -19.30 2.57
CA LYS A 138 -19.39 -17.87 2.36
C LYS A 138 -20.62 -17.05 2.79
N ASP A 139 -21.82 -17.53 2.45
CA ASP A 139 -23.07 -16.83 2.76
C ASP A 139 -23.32 -16.78 4.28
N ALA A 140 -23.00 -17.85 5.00
CA ALA A 140 -23.07 -17.88 6.46
C ALA A 140 -22.04 -16.92 7.09
N PHE A 141 -20.84 -16.83 6.53
CA PHE A 141 -19.85 -15.83 6.94
C PHE A 141 -20.33 -14.41 6.69
N GLU A 142 -20.89 -14.14 5.51
CA GLU A 142 -21.44 -12.84 5.13
C GLU A 142 -22.58 -12.40 6.06
N ALA A 143 -23.47 -13.32 6.42
CA ALA A 143 -24.54 -13.05 7.38
C ALA A 143 -23.99 -12.60 8.75
N LEU A 144 -23.00 -13.33 9.28
CA LEU A 144 -22.33 -12.94 10.52
C LEU A 144 -21.57 -11.61 10.38
N ALA A 145 -20.92 -11.41 9.25
CA ALA A 145 -20.20 -10.18 8.99
C ALA A 145 -21.13 -8.96 8.95
N ASN A 146 -22.27 -9.07 8.29
CA ASN A 146 -23.27 -8.00 8.25
C ASN A 146 -23.89 -7.69 9.62
N GLU A 147 -23.93 -8.67 10.53
CA GLU A 147 -24.46 -8.50 11.88
C GLU A 147 -23.43 -7.89 12.83
N TYR A 148 -22.14 -8.28 12.71
CA TYR A 148 -21.14 -8.03 13.76
C TYR A 148 -19.99 -7.13 13.35
N THR A 149 -19.70 -6.92 12.06
CA THR A 149 -18.52 -6.14 11.68
C THR A 149 -18.66 -4.67 12.07
N GLU A 150 -17.57 -4.11 12.55
CA GLU A 150 -17.44 -2.67 12.77
C GLU A 150 -16.71 -1.95 11.61
N ASP A 151 -16.40 -2.69 10.52
CA ASP A 151 -15.86 -2.09 9.31
C ASP A 151 -16.98 -1.73 8.33
N SER A 152 -16.68 -0.82 7.40
CA SER A 152 -17.59 -0.39 6.35
C SER A 152 -17.75 -1.41 5.22
N SER A 153 -16.80 -2.33 5.09
CA SER A 153 -16.76 -3.34 4.04
C SER A 153 -16.51 -4.73 4.64
N VAL A 154 -17.22 -5.73 4.12
CA VAL A 154 -17.08 -7.12 4.56
C VAL A 154 -16.14 -7.89 3.64
N PHE A 155 -16.29 -7.74 2.32
CA PHE A 155 -15.47 -8.42 1.33
C PHE A 155 -14.61 -7.44 0.55
N TYR A 156 -13.39 -7.85 0.29
CA TYR A 156 -12.44 -7.16 -0.56
C TYR A 156 -12.04 -8.09 -1.71
N GLU A 157 -12.29 -7.62 -2.91
CA GLU A 157 -11.90 -8.31 -4.14
C GLU A 157 -10.60 -7.77 -4.68
N ASN A 158 -9.79 -8.65 -5.25
CA ASN A 158 -8.55 -8.29 -5.91
C ASN A 158 -7.58 -7.50 -5.02
N VAL A 159 -7.47 -7.89 -3.75
CA VAL A 159 -6.48 -7.32 -2.83
C VAL A 159 -5.09 -7.57 -3.40
N THR A 160 -4.32 -6.50 -3.60
CA THR A 160 -2.91 -6.59 -3.99
C THR A 160 -2.02 -6.76 -2.78
N LYS A 161 -0.88 -7.42 -2.95
CA LYS A 161 0.10 -7.59 -1.89
C LYS A 161 0.59 -6.23 -1.38
N ASP A 162 0.86 -6.15 -0.09
CA ASP A 162 1.33 -4.95 0.62
C ASP A 162 0.32 -3.76 0.63
N TYR A 163 -0.94 -4.01 0.26
CA TYR A 163 -2.00 -3.00 0.31
C TYR A 163 -2.64 -2.87 1.70
N MET A 164 -2.83 -3.99 2.40
CA MET A 164 -3.42 -4.02 3.73
C MET A 164 -2.33 -3.90 4.81
N VAL A 165 -2.74 -3.79 6.09
CA VAL A 165 -1.79 -3.83 7.20
C VAL A 165 -1.06 -5.17 7.23
N LYS A 166 0.18 -5.16 7.72
CA LYS A 166 1.14 -6.27 7.60
C LYS A 166 0.59 -7.63 8.03
N GLU A 167 -0.13 -7.67 9.15
CA GLU A 167 -0.66 -8.91 9.71
C GLU A 167 -1.80 -9.48 8.85
N PHE A 168 -2.67 -8.60 8.35
CA PHE A 168 -3.75 -8.95 7.43
C PHE A 168 -3.16 -9.46 6.11
N ASP A 169 -2.19 -8.75 5.56
CA ASP A 169 -1.51 -9.10 4.32
C ASP A 169 -0.77 -10.42 4.43
N ALA A 170 -0.02 -10.65 5.51
CA ALA A 170 0.69 -11.88 5.77
C ALA A 170 -0.25 -13.12 5.82
N TRP A 171 -1.43 -12.97 6.43
CA TRP A 171 -2.43 -14.03 6.45
C TRP A 171 -3.02 -14.26 5.06
N THR A 172 -3.38 -13.20 4.36
CA THR A 172 -4.05 -13.22 3.05
C THR A 172 -3.16 -13.85 1.97
N PHE A 173 -1.86 -13.56 1.98
CA PHE A 173 -0.90 -14.03 0.98
C PHE A 173 -0.08 -15.25 1.41
N ASP A 174 -0.44 -15.90 2.51
CA ASP A 174 0.15 -17.18 2.86
C ASP A 174 -0.19 -18.22 1.79
N SER A 175 0.84 -18.81 1.19
CA SER A 175 0.71 -19.76 0.07
C SER A 175 -0.01 -21.06 0.42
N SER A 176 -0.22 -21.35 1.70
CA SER A 176 -0.97 -22.52 2.18
C SER A 176 -2.47 -22.31 2.22
N ARG A 177 -2.97 -21.05 2.07
CA ARG A 177 -4.40 -20.72 2.15
C ARG A 177 -5.21 -21.40 1.06
N LYS A 178 -6.39 -21.85 1.49
CA LYS A 178 -7.40 -22.47 0.61
C LYS A 178 -8.72 -21.75 0.77
N ALA A 179 -9.51 -21.72 -0.30
CA ALA A 179 -10.85 -21.16 -0.25
C ALA A 179 -11.67 -21.81 0.89
N GLY A 180 -12.31 -20.99 1.71
CA GLY A 180 -13.02 -21.40 2.91
C GLY A 180 -12.19 -21.39 4.19
N ASP A 181 -10.89 -21.14 4.13
CA ASP A 181 -10.08 -20.99 5.35
C ASP A 181 -10.55 -19.79 6.17
N VAL A 182 -10.66 -19.98 7.47
CA VAL A 182 -11.02 -18.93 8.43
C VAL A 182 -10.04 -18.93 9.61
N ASP A 183 -9.70 -17.75 10.10
CA ASP A 183 -8.80 -17.57 11.23
C ASP A 183 -9.00 -16.22 11.89
N ILE A 184 -8.33 -15.98 13.03
CA ILE A 184 -8.29 -14.69 13.68
C ILE A 184 -6.93 -14.03 13.43
N VAL A 185 -6.98 -12.79 12.95
CA VAL A 185 -5.79 -11.94 12.75
C VAL A 185 -5.92 -10.72 13.64
N GLU A 186 -4.93 -10.51 14.50
CA GLU A 186 -4.83 -9.31 15.33
C GLU A 186 -4.00 -8.25 14.62
N THR A 187 -4.53 -7.03 14.58
CA THR A 187 -3.88 -5.86 13.97
C THR A 187 -3.91 -4.68 14.95
N THR A 188 -3.33 -3.57 14.56
CA THR A 188 -3.42 -2.31 15.33
C THR A 188 -4.85 -1.76 15.43
N TYR A 189 -5.75 -2.16 14.53
CA TYR A 189 -7.18 -1.76 14.56
C TYR A 189 -8.01 -2.59 15.54
N GLY A 190 -7.65 -3.86 15.74
CA GLY A 190 -8.39 -4.80 16.56
C GLY A 190 -8.18 -6.24 16.13
N ALA A 191 -9.18 -7.08 16.41
CA ALA A 191 -9.20 -8.48 15.99
C ALA A 191 -10.12 -8.66 14.80
N HIS A 192 -9.64 -9.36 13.77
CA HIS A 192 -10.38 -9.69 12.57
C HIS A 192 -10.66 -11.18 12.52
N VAL A 193 -11.90 -11.58 12.29
CA VAL A 193 -12.19 -12.93 11.79
C VAL A 193 -12.05 -12.87 10.29
N MET A 194 -11.06 -13.56 9.76
CA MET A 194 -10.74 -13.58 8.32
C MET A 194 -11.44 -14.75 7.63
N TYR A 195 -11.81 -14.56 6.36
CA TYR A 195 -12.32 -15.59 5.48
C TYR A 195 -11.61 -15.51 4.12
N PHE A 196 -10.97 -16.59 3.70
CA PHE A 196 -10.30 -16.63 2.40
C PHE A 196 -11.28 -17.09 1.33
N VAL A 197 -11.64 -16.19 0.42
CA VAL A 197 -12.56 -16.50 -0.69
C VAL A 197 -11.83 -17.25 -1.80
N GLY A 198 -10.58 -16.88 -2.07
CA GLY A 198 -9.77 -17.49 -3.12
C GLY A 198 -8.87 -16.49 -3.84
N ASP A 199 -8.31 -16.95 -4.94
CA ASP A 199 -7.48 -16.14 -5.83
C ASP A 199 -8.35 -15.14 -6.61
N GLY A 200 -7.79 -13.95 -6.84
CA GLY A 200 -8.35 -12.93 -7.70
C GLY A 200 -7.68 -12.91 -9.08
N GLU A 201 -7.73 -11.76 -9.75
CA GLU A 201 -7.05 -11.56 -11.01
C GLU A 201 -5.55 -11.23 -10.82
N ILE A 202 -4.78 -11.21 -11.90
CA ILE A 202 -3.40 -10.74 -11.90
C ILE A 202 -3.38 -9.23 -11.62
N ALA A 203 -2.52 -8.77 -10.71
CA ALA A 203 -2.50 -7.40 -10.19
C ALA A 203 -2.41 -6.34 -11.31
N TRP A 204 -1.53 -6.51 -12.30
CA TRP A 204 -1.45 -5.54 -13.39
C TRP A 204 -2.73 -5.44 -14.23
N LYS A 205 -3.50 -6.54 -14.36
CA LYS A 205 -4.77 -6.53 -15.08
C LYS A 205 -5.84 -5.75 -14.32
N VAL A 206 -5.88 -5.92 -12.99
CA VAL A 206 -6.78 -5.15 -12.12
C VAL A 206 -6.47 -3.65 -12.24
N THR A 207 -5.20 -3.28 -12.18
CA THR A 207 -4.76 -1.89 -12.34
C THR A 207 -5.15 -1.33 -13.71
N ALA A 208 -4.89 -2.08 -14.78
CA ALA A 208 -5.24 -1.65 -16.14
C ALA A 208 -6.76 -1.50 -16.34
N LYS A 209 -7.56 -2.44 -15.80
CA LYS A 209 -9.03 -2.35 -15.82
C LYS A 209 -9.53 -1.10 -15.12
N ASN A 210 -9.01 -0.84 -13.91
CA ASN A 210 -9.42 0.31 -13.11
C ASN A 210 -9.05 1.63 -13.80
N GLY A 211 -7.86 1.70 -14.41
CA GLY A 211 -7.44 2.86 -15.20
C GLY A 211 -8.38 3.13 -16.38
N VAL A 212 -8.61 2.12 -17.22
CA VAL A 212 -9.53 2.24 -18.37
C VAL A 212 -10.96 2.56 -17.94
N PHE A 213 -11.42 1.97 -16.83
CA PHE A 213 -12.74 2.27 -16.29
C PHE A 213 -12.83 3.73 -15.83
N GLY A 214 -11.82 4.22 -15.10
CA GLY A 214 -11.75 5.60 -14.65
C GLY A 214 -11.81 6.60 -15.82
N GLU A 215 -10.99 6.41 -16.84
CA GLU A 215 -10.99 7.27 -18.04
C GLU A 215 -12.35 7.30 -18.75
N LYS A 216 -12.96 6.12 -18.94
CA LYS A 216 -14.28 6.01 -19.58
C LYS A 216 -15.40 6.60 -18.72
N TYR A 217 -15.33 6.40 -17.41
CA TYR A 217 -16.30 6.97 -16.48
C TYR A 217 -16.21 8.49 -16.47
N GLU A 218 -15.03 9.08 -16.39
CA GLU A 218 -14.86 10.54 -16.45
C GLU A 218 -15.37 11.13 -17.77
N ALA A 219 -15.04 10.50 -18.91
CA ALA A 219 -15.50 10.93 -20.22
C ALA A 219 -17.05 10.86 -20.32
N TRP A 220 -17.65 9.80 -19.81
CA TRP A 220 -19.10 9.65 -19.74
C TRP A 220 -19.71 10.68 -18.80
N TYR A 221 -19.16 10.84 -17.59
CA TYR A 221 -19.64 11.77 -16.58
C TYR A 221 -19.65 13.22 -17.09
N GLU A 222 -18.57 13.66 -17.72
CA GLU A 222 -18.49 15.00 -18.31
C GLU A 222 -19.50 15.17 -19.47
N THR A 223 -19.76 14.13 -20.24
CA THR A 223 -20.79 14.15 -21.29
C THR A 223 -22.18 14.30 -20.70
N GLU A 224 -22.53 13.49 -19.70
CA GLU A 224 -23.82 13.55 -19.02
C GLU A 224 -24.03 14.87 -18.26
N LYS A 225 -23.03 15.31 -17.51
CA LYS A 225 -23.03 16.58 -16.79
C LYS A 225 -23.29 17.78 -17.74
N ASN A 226 -22.66 17.78 -18.90
CA ASN A 226 -22.84 18.83 -19.90
C ASN A 226 -24.19 18.71 -20.63
N SER A 227 -24.80 17.53 -20.69
CA SER A 227 -26.11 17.30 -21.29
C SER A 227 -27.26 17.80 -20.38
N VAL A 228 -27.05 17.74 -19.07
CA VAL A 228 -28.00 18.28 -18.09
C VAL A 228 -27.70 19.75 -17.90
N GLY A 229 -28.38 20.60 -18.63
CA GLY A 229 -28.27 22.08 -18.55
C GLY A 229 -28.67 22.60 -17.16
N VAL A 230 -27.74 22.52 -16.21
CA VAL A 230 -27.95 23.12 -14.86
C VAL A 230 -27.58 24.60 -14.94
N THR A 231 -28.57 25.45 -14.97
CA THR A 231 -28.39 26.90 -14.81
C THR A 231 -28.49 27.25 -13.33
N PHE A 232 -27.39 27.67 -12.74
CA PHE A 232 -27.42 28.27 -11.41
C PHE A 232 -27.87 29.73 -11.52
N SER A 233 -28.90 30.12 -10.77
CA SER A 233 -29.25 31.51 -10.63
C SER A 233 -28.25 32.20 -9.68
N ASP A 234 -27.54 33.23 -10.16
CA ASP A 234 -26.63 34.04 -9.35
C ASP A 234 -27.25 34.59 -8.08
N SER A 235 -28.57 34.84 -8.10
CA SER A 235 -29.32 35.30 -6.94
C SER A 235 -29.45 34.20 -5.87
N THR A 236 -29.62 32.95 -6.26
CA THR A 236 -29.73 31.81 -5.33
C THR A 236 -28.36 31.43 -4.73
N MET A 237 -27.29 31.53 -5.51
CA MET A 237 -25.95 31.27 -5.00
C MET A 237 -25.47 32.27 -3.95
N LYS A 238 -25.92 33.53 -4.04
CA LYS A 238 -25.63 34.58 -3.04
C LYS A 238 -26.34 34.40 -1.70
N THR A 239 -27.35 33.53 -1.62
CA THR A 239 -28.08 33.24 -0.38
C THR A 239 -27.57 31.99 0.34
N LEU A 240 -26.65 31.24 -0.25
CA LEU A 240 -26.08 30.00 0.30
C LEU A 240 -24.63 30.16 0.85
N GLY A 241 -24.08 31.37 0.78
CA GLY A 241 -22.73 31.72 1.26
C GLY A 241 -22.71 32.47 2.58
#